data_eea13d30390c68fcb3b2d2f31bcdfece
#
_entry.id   eea13d30390c68fcb3b2d2f31bcdfece
#
_cell.length_a   1.000
_cell.length_b   1.000
_cell.length_c   1.000
_cell.angle_alpha   90.00
_cell.angle_beta   90.00
_cell.angle_gamma   90.00
#
_symmetry.space_group_name_H-M   'P 1'
#
loop_
_entity.id
_entity.type
_entity.pdbx_description
1 polymer ?
#
loop_
_entity_poly.entity_id
_entity_poly.type
_entity_poly.pdbx_seq_one_letter_code
_entity_poly.pdbx_strand_id
1 'polypeptide(L)'
;DYSVLYRLAEELHFDSDRFASDQEIGSLSGGEALKIQLIHELAKPFEILFLDEPSNDLDLETVDWLKSQIRKIRQTVIFISHDEDFLSETADTIVHLRLVKHRKEAETLVEHLDYDSYSDQRKANFIKQSQQAANDQRAYNKTMEKHRRVKQNVETALRATKDSTAGRLLAKKMKNVLSQEKRFEKTAQSMIQTPLEEEEIKLFFSDIQPFPAS
;
A
#
# COMPACT_ATOMS: atom_id res chain seq x y z
N ASP A 1 -37.80 -1.98 -4.52
CA ASP A 1 -38.62 -2.09 -5.74
C ASP A 1 -38.42 -3.48 -6.33
N TYR A 2 -39.48 -4.28 -6.34
CA TYR A 2 -39.41 -5.67 -6.87
C TYR A 2 -39.00 -5.71 -8.35
N SER A 3 -39.35 -4.71 -9.15
CA SER A 3 -38.97 -4.68 -10.57
C SER A 3 -37.46 -4.58 -10.75
N VAL A 4 -36.77 -3.86 -9.90
CA VAL A 4 -35.31 -3.78 -9.90
C VAL A 4 -34.68 -5.10 -9.49
N LEU A 5 -35.22 -5.73 -8.46
CA LEU A 5 -34.74 -7.02 -7.96
C LEU A 5 -34.83 -8.12 -9.04
N TYR A 6 -35.99 -8.24 -9.72
CA TYR A 6 -36.18 -9.21 -10.78
C TYR A 6 -35.26 -8.95 -11.99
N ARG A 7 -35.07 -7.69 -12.39
CA ARG A 7 -34.16 -7.32 -13.46
C ARG A 7 -32.71 -7.70 -13.14
N LEU A 8 -32.23 -7.39 -11.92
CA LEU A 8 -30.87 -7.74 -11.51
C LEU A 8 -30.66 -9.26 -11.45
N ALA A 9 -31.68 -10.02 -11.03
CA ALA A 9 -31.65 -11.48 -11.04
C ALA A 9 -31.55 -12.03 -12.47
N GLU A 10 -32.31 -11.49 -13.41
CA GLU A 10 -32.28 -11.87 -14.82
C GLU A 10 -30.90 -11.58 -15.43
N GLU A 11 -30.30 -10.39 -15.15
CA GLU A 11 -28.96 -10.02 -15.60
C GLU A 11 -27.88 -10.99 -15.10
N LEU A 12 -28.06 -11.59 -13.92
CA LEU A 12 -27.14 -12.57 -13.31
C LEU A 12 -27.50 -14.03 -13.65
N HIS A 13 -28.44 -14.24 -14.54
CA HIS A 13 -28.97 -15.59 -14.84
C HIS A 13 -29.40 -16.35 -13.58
N PHE A 14 -29.84 -15.61 -12.55
CA PHE A 14 -30.36 -16.18 -11.34
C PHE A 14 -31.85 -16.48 -11.50
N ASP A 15 -32.27 -17.70 -11.18
CA ASP A 15 -33.68 -18.11 -11.26
C ASP A 15 -34.53 -17.32 -10.26
N SER A 16 -35.29 -16.35 -10.81
CA SER A 16 -36.13 -15.45 -10.01
C SER A 16 -37.30 -16.14 -9.33
N ASP A 17 -37.74 -17.31 -9.78
CA ASP A 17 -38.79 -18.08 -9.14
C ASP A 17 -38.40 -18.55 -7.72
N ARG A 18 -37.08 -18.63 -7.49
CA ARG A 18 -36.51 -18.96 -6.16
C ARG A 18 -36.78 -17.90 -5.11
N PHE A 19 -37.01 -16.64 -5.49
CA PHE A 19 -37.42 -15.61 -4.51
C PHE A 19 -38.79 -15.84 -3.86
N ALA A 20 -39.64 -16.58 -4.53
CA ALA A 20 -40.95 -16.95 -4.04
C ALA A 20 -41.02 -18.39 -3.50
N SER A 21 -39.87 -19.11 -3.51
CA SER A 21 -39.80 -20.48 -3.02
C SER A 21 -39.65 -20.56 -1.50
N ASP A 22 -40.06 -21.68 -0.90
CA ASP A 22 -39.81 -21.99 0.51
C ASP A 22 -38.35 -22.48 0.76
N GLN A 23 -37.44 -22.26 -0.18
CA GLN A 23 -36.06 -22.69 -0.05
C GLN A 23 -35.33 -21.89 1.04
N GLU A 24 -34.74 -22.59 2.00
CA GLU A 24 -33.95 -21.97 3.05
C GLU A 24 -32.65 -21.39 2.47
N ILE A 25 -32.27 -20.15 2.86
CA ILE A 25 -31.02 -19.50 2.43
C ILE A 25 -29.80 -20.37 2.75
N GLY A 26 -29.82 -21.12 3.86
CA GLY A 26 -28.77 -22.04 4.25
C GLY A 26 -28.55 -23.24 3.31
N SER A 27 -29.49 -23.51 2.38
CA SER A 27 -29.36 -24.56 1.35
C SER A 27 -28.70 -24.08 0.05
N LEU A 28 -28.39 -22.79 -0.07
CA LEU A 28 -27.74 -22.20 -1.23
C LEU A 28 -26.24 -22.50 -1.22
N SER A 29 -25.66 -22.60 -2.41
CA SER A 29 -24.21 -22.55 -2.53
C SER A 29 -23.67 -21.18 -2.10
N GLY A 30 -22.39 -21.12 -1.69
CA GLY A 30 -21.78 -19.85 -1.27
C GLY A 30 -21.91 -18.77 -2.34
N GLY A 31 -21.64 -19.09 -3.60
CA GLY A 31 -21.75 -18.16 -4.74
C GLY A 31 -23.20 -17.70 -4.98
N GLU A 32 -24.20 -18.60 -4.87
CA GLU A 32 -25.62 -18.23 -4.99
C GLU A 32 -26.07 -17.31 -3.87
N ALA A 33 -25.62 -17.58 -2.63
CA ALA A 33 -25.92 -16.72 -1.48
C ALA A 33 -25.36 -15.31 -1.67
N LEU A 34 -24.14 -15.19 -2.18
CA LEU A 34 -23.52 -13.91 -2.51
C LEU A 34 -24.25 -13.18 -3.64
N LYS A 35 -24.64 -13.88 -4.71
CA LYS A 35 -25.45 -13.30 -5.81
C LYS A 35 -26.75 -12.71 -5.28
N ILE A 36 -27.48 -13.46 -4.45
CA ILE A 36 -28.72 -12.98 -3.85
C ILE A 36 -28.48 -11.75 -2.95
N GLN A 37 -27.41 -11.79 -2.15
CA GLN A 37 -27.06 -10.68 -1.30
C GLN A 37 -26.77 -9.41 -2.11
N LEU A 38 -25.98 -9.51 -3.17
CA LEU A 38 -25.67 -8.41 -4.07
C LEU A 38 -26.94 -7.86 -4.74
N ILE A 39 -27.79 -8.72 -5.29
CA ILE A 39 -29.06 -8.32 -5.90
C ILE A 39 -29.92 -7.58 -4.88
N HIS A 40 -30.02 -8.09 -3.65
CA HIS A 40 -30.83 -7.50 -2.59
C HIS A 40 -30.31 -6.12 -2.17
N GLU A 41 -29.00 -5.96 -1.98
CA GLU A 41 -28.41 -4.67 -1.59
C GLU A 41 -28.51 -3.63 -2.72
N LEU A 42 -28.29 -4.03 -3.97
CA LEU A 42 -28.39 -3.13 -5.13
C LEU A 42 -29.84 -2.77 -5.50
N ALA A 43 -30.82 -3.60 -5.12
CA ALA A 43 -32.25 -3.33 -5.36
C ALA A 43 -32.86 -2.35 -4.34
N LYS A 44 -32.19 -2.09 -3.21
CA LYS A 44 -32.62 -1.13 -2.21
C LYS A 44 -32.24 0.30 -2.60
N PRO A 45 -33.01 1.31 -2.17
CA PRO A 45 -32.56 2.68 -2.23
C PRO A 45 -31.43 2.89 -1.20
N PHE A 46 -30.32 3.46 -1.63
CA PHE A 46 -29.20 3.84 -0.77
C PHE A 46 -28.63 5.19 -1.18
N GLU A 47 -28.01 5.91 -0.25
CA GLU A 47 -27.22 7.11 -0.51
C GLU A 47 -25.75 6.76 -0.65
N ILE A 48 -25.26 5.81 0.15
CA ILE A 48 -23.90 5.31 0.14
C ILE A 48 -23.95 3.78 0.22
N LEU A 49 -23.19 3.12 -0.65
CA LEU A 49 -23.01 1.67 -0.64
C LEU A 49 -21.58 1.36 -0.18
N PHE A 50 -21.45 0.47 0.81
CA PHE A 50 -20.16 -0.05 1.25
C PHE A 50 -20.01 -1.51 0.84
N LEU A 51 -18.88 -1.82 0.19
CA LEU A 51 -18.56 -3.20 -0.22
C LEU A 51 -17.16 -3.55 0.33
N ASP A 52 -17.06 -4.71 0.96
CA ASP A 52 -15.81 -5.24 1.50
C ASP A 52 -15.41 -6.47 0.68
N GLU A 53 -14.29 -6.37 -0.04
CA GLU A 53 -13.75 -7.40 -0.94
C GLU A 53 -14.82 -8.01 -1.87
N PRO A 54 -15.54 -7.19 -2.65
CA PRO A 54 -16.75 -7.65 -3.35
C PRO A 54 -16.47 -8.61 -4.52
N SER A 55 -15.25 -8.75 -4.97
CA SER A 55 -14.82 -9.72 -6.01
C SER A 55 -14.51 -11.10 -5.44
N ASN A 56 -14.33 -11.23 -4.11
CA ASN A 56 -13.99 -12.52 -3.50
C ASN A 56 -15.16 -13.50 -3.60
N ASP A 57 -14.82 -14.76 -3.83
CA ASP A 57 -15.78 -15.88 -3.88
C ASP A 57 -16.86 -15.78 -4.99
N LEU A 58 -16.69 -14.83 -5.93
CA LEU A 58 -17.55 -14.68 -7.10
C LEU A 58 -16.90 -15.32 -8.34
N ASP A 59 -17.73 -15.85 -9.24
CA ASP A 59 -17.28 -16.23 -10.56
C ASP A 59 -17.01 -14.99 -11.43
N LEU A 60 -16.18 -15.14 -12.47
CA LEU A 60 -15.76 -14.05 -13.35
C LEU A 60 -16.94 -13.29 -13.96
N GLU A 61 -17.99 -14.00 -14.37
CA GLU A 61 -19.19 -13.41 -14.96
C GLU A 61 -19.90 -12.49 -13.95
N THR A 62 -20.01 -12.92 -12.70
CA THR A 62 -20.60 -12.12 -11.62
C THR A 62 -19.74 -10.91 -11.27
N VAL A 63 -18.41 -11.03 -11.29
CA VAL A 63 -17.49 -9.90 -11.09
C VAL A 63 -17.66 -8.88 -12.20
N ASP A 64 -17.68 -9.27 -13.46
CA ASP A 64 -17.86 -8.37 -14.60
C ASP A 64 -19.23 -7.69 -14.58
N TRP A 65 -20.27 -8.42 -14.20
CA TRP A 65 -21.58 -7.84 -13.96
C TRP A 65 -21.53 -6.78 -12.84
N LEU A 66 -20.92 -7.09 -11.70
CA LEU A 66 -20.82 -6.16 -10.57
C LEU A 66 -20.07 -4.88 -10.95
N LYS A 67 -18.94 -4.99 -11.66
CA LYS A 67 -18.22 -3.84 -12.25
C LYS A 67 -19.15 -2.99 -13.11
N SER A 68 -19.97 -3.63 -13.94
CA SER A 68 -20.94 -2.94 -14.81
C SER A 68 -22.03 -2.21 -14.02
N GLN A 69 -22.49 -2.78 -12.91
CA GLN A 69 -23.49 -2.14 -12.04
C GLN A 69 -22.87 -0.94 -11.31
N ILE A 70 -21.68 -1.09 -10.72
CA ILE A 70 -20.98 0.02 -10.01
C ILE A 70 -20.82 1.23 -10.94
N ARG A 71 -20.43 1.02 -12.20
CA ARG A 71 -20.30 2.11 -13.19
C ARG A 71 -21.61 2.82 -13.53
N LYS A 72 -22.77 2.16 -13.37
CA LYS A 72 -24.09 2.73 -13.62
C LYS A 72 -24.66 3.48 -12.41
N ILE A 73 -24.17 3.20 -11.21
CA ILE A 73 -24.61 3.81 -9.96
C ILE A 73 -24.17 5.28 -9.93
N ARG A 74 -25.09 6.17 -9.58
CA ARG A 74 -24.81 7.62 -9.43
C ARG A 74 -24.52 8.01 -7.99
N GLN A 75 -24.92 7.17 -7.05
CA GLN A 75 -24.67 7.33 -5.62
C GLN A 75 -23.21 7.02 -5.29
N THR A 76 -22.78 7.38 -4.11
CA THR A 76 -21.44 7.07 -3.65
C THR A 76 -21.30 5.58 -3.35
N VAL A 77 -20.33 4.92 -3.98
CA VAL A 77 -19.93 3.55 -3.67
C VAL A 77 -18.53 3.59 -3.09
N ILE A 78 -18.36 3.02 -1.91
CA ILE A 78 -17.07 2.90 -1.24
C ILE A 78 -16.78 1.40 -1.11
N PHE A 79 -15.65 0.96 -1.64
CA PHE A 79 -15.28 -0.44 -1.56
C PHE A 79 -13.80 -0.63 -1.22
N ILE A 80 -13.50 -1.76 -0.61
CA ILE A 80 -12.13 -2.24 -0.36
C ILE A 80 -11.93 -3.43 -1.26
N SER A 81 -10.82 -3.45 -2.02
CA SER A 81 -10.46 -4.61 -2.84
C SER A 81 -8.94 -4.71 -2.99
N HIS A 82 -8.47 -5.95 -3.14
CA HIS A 82 -7.11 -6.28 -3.54
C HIS A 82 -7.02 -6.68 -5.02
N ASP A 83 -8.13 -6.68 -5.72
CA ASP A 83 -8.23 -7.00 -7.14
C ASP A 83 -7.92 -5.75 -7.98
N GLU A 84 -6.74 -5.73 -8.60
CA GLU A 84 -6.27 -4.60 -9.40
C GLU A 84 -7.16 -4.34 -10.63
N ASP A 85 -7.66 -5.41 -11.28
CA ASP A 85 -8.56 -5.28 -12.43
C ASP A 85 -9.90 -4.69 -12.02
N PHE A 86 -10.41 -5.09 -10.85
CA PHE A 86 -11.63 -4.50 -10.29
C PHE A 86 -11.46 -3.02 -9.98
N LEU A 87 -10.34 -2.65 -9.34
CA LEU A 87 -10.01 -1.26 -9.03
C LEU A 87 -9.83 -0.41 -10.30
N SER A 88 -9.07 -0.92 -11.28
CA SER A 88 -8.78 -0.22 -12.54
C SER A 88 -10.05 0.11 -13.33
N GLU A 89 -11.03 -0.80 -13.32
CA GLU A 89 -12.24 -0.63 -14.08
C GLU A 89 -13.36 0.16 -13.36
N THR A 90 -13.30 0.31 -12.04
CA THR A 90 -14.43 0.84 -11.25
C THR A 90 -14.09 2.05 -10.39
N ALA A 91 -12.83 2.24 -9.97
CA ALA A 91 -12.45 3.31 -9.07
C ALA A 91 -12.14 4.61 -9.82
N ASP A 92 -12.72 5.71 -9.38
CA ASP A 92 -12.43 7.08 -9.83
C ASP A 92 -11.72 7.92 -8.75
N THR A 93 -11.70 7.41 -7.54
CA THR A 93 -11.08 8.06 -6.38
C THR A 93 -10.45 6.98 -5.49
N ILE A 94 -9.18 7.16 -5.19
CA ILE A 94 -8.44 6.21 -4.34
C ILE A 94 -8.24 6.81 -2.95
N VAL A 95 -8.65 6.06 -1.93
CA VAL A 95 -8.37 6.36 -0.52
C VAL A 95 -7.31 5.38 -0.03
N HIS A 96 -6.07 5.86 0.06
CA HIS A 96 -4.95 5.04 0.49
C HIS A 96 -4.67 5.24 1.98
N LEU A 97 -4.80 4.17 2.75
CA LEU A 97 -4.44 4.11 4.17
C LEU A 97 -3.04 3.52 4.31
N ARG A 98 -2.10 4.28 4.84
CA ARG A 98 -0.73 3.80 5.04
C ARG A 98 -0.23 4.07 6.44
N LEU A 99 0.69 3.23 6.91
CA LEU A 99 1.42 3.45 8.14
C LEU A 99 2.77 4.09 7.82
N VAL A 100 3.03 5.26 8.40
CA VAL A 100 4.28 6.01 8.27
C VAL A 100 5.08 5.99 9.58
N LYS A 101 6.30 6.52 9.56
CA LYS A 101 7.18 6.63 10.74
C LYS A 101 7.34 5.30 11.50
N HIS A 102 7.82 4.27 10.80
CA HIS A 102 7.97 2.92 11.36
C HIS A 102 6.66 2.33 11.90
N ARG A 103 5.55 2.52 11.20
CA ARG A 103 4.21 2.03 11.57
C ARG A 103 3.65 2.64 12.86
N LYS A 104 4.12 3.83 13.24
CA LYS A 104 3.64 4.51 14.45
C LYS A 104 2.53 5.51 14.19
N GLU A 105 2.42 6.00 12.97
CA GLU A 105 1.40 6.97 12.57
C GLU A 105 0.66 6.47 11.35
N ALA A 106 -0.67 6.60 11.35
CA ALA A 106 -1.50 6.34 10.19
C ALA A 106 -1.64 7.64 9.39
N GLU A 107 -1.52 7.52 8.08
CA GLU A 107 -1.76 8.61 7.14
C GLU A 107 -2.78 8.17 6.11
N THR A 108 -3.71 9.07 5.79
CA THR A 108 -4.73 8.86 4.77
C THR A 108 -4.43 9.80 3.61
N LEU A 109 -4.31 9.26 2.41
CA LEU A 109 -4.20 10.02 1.17
C LEU A 109 -5.48 9.80 0.37
N VAL A 110 -6.03 10.89 -0.15
CA VAL A 110 -7.20 10.86 -1.04
C VAL A 110 -6.76 11.43 -2.38
N GLU A 111 -6.81 10.61 -3.42
CA GLU A 111 -6.39 10.97 -4.77
C GLU A 111 -7.57 10.78 -5.73
N HIS A 112 -7.94 11.84 -6.44
CA HIS A 112 -9.00 11.82 -7.46
C HIS A 112 -8.41 11.39 -8.81
N LEU A 113 -7.99 10.14 -8.87
CA LEU A 113 -7.35 9.49 -10.01
C LEU A 113 -7.94 8.10 -10.18
N ASP A 114 -7.96 7.61 -11.40
CA ASP A 114 -8.15 6.18 -11.67
C ASP A 114 -7.00 5.36 -11.08
N TYR A 115 -7.24 4.06 -10.88
CA TYR A 115 -6.28 3.19 -10.21
C TYR A 115 -4.95 3.09 -10.96
N ASP A 116 -4.97 3.03 -12.28
CA ASP A 116 -3.76 2.87 -13.10
C ASP A 116 -2.86 4.10 -12.96
N SER A 117 -3.44 5.30 -13.10
CA SER A 117 -2.72 6.57 -12.90
C SER A 117 -2.15 6.67 -11.49
N TYR A 118 -2.93 6.27 -10.47
CA TYR A 118 -2.48 6.22 -9.08
C TYR A 118 -1.31 5.24 -8.89
N SER A 119 -1.41 4.02 -9.43
CA SER A 119 -0.39 2.97 -9.34
C SER A 119 0.93 3.44 -9.97
N ASP A 120 0.87 4.03 -11.16
CA ASP A 120 2.03 4.56 -11.86
C ASP A 120 2.70 5.71 -11.09
N GLN A 121 1.90 6.64 -10.58
CA GLN A 121 2.40 7.74 -9.74
C GLN A 121 3.07 7.21 -8.46
N ARG A 122 2.47 6.21 -7.84
CA ARG A 122 3.01 5.56 -6.65
C ARG A 122 4.36 4.89 -6.93
N LYS A 123 4.46 4.12 -8.02
CA LYS A 123 5.71 3.47 -8.48
C LYS A 123 6.79 4.54 -8.75
N ALA A 124 6.45 5.61 -9.45
CA ALA A 124 7.38 6.71 -9.73
C ALA A 124 7.88 7.40 -8.44
N ASN A 125 6.99 7.67 -7.50
CA ASN A 125 7.32 8.26 -6.21
C ASN A 125 8.21 7.34 -5.37
N PHE A 126 7.94 6.03 -5.35
CA PHE A 126 8.76 5.03 -4.68
C PHE A 126 10.19 5.01 -5.23
N ILE A 127 10.35 4.97 -6.55
CA ILE A 127 11.67 5.00 -7.21
C ILE A 127 12.42 6.29 -6.86
N LYS A 128 11.75 7.43 -6.96
CA LYS A 128 12.35 8.75 -6.64
C LYS A 128 12.79 8.82 -5.18
N GLN A 129 11.97 8.38 -4.25
CA GLN A 129 12.28 8.39 -2.82
C GLN A 129 13.42 7.43 -2.50
N SER A 130 13.44 6.24 -3.10
CA SER A 130 14.51 5.25 -2.94
C SER A 130 15.85 5.77 -3.46
N GLN A 131 15.87 6.43 -4.63
CA GLN A 131 17.06 7.06 -5.18
C GLN A 131 17.56 8.19 -4.29
N GLN A 132 16.68 9.03 -3.78
CA GLN A 132 17.04 10.12 -2.89
C GLN A 132 17.62 9.59 -1.57
N ALA A 133 16.98 8.60 -0.94
CA ALA A 133 17.49 7.95 0.27
C ALA A 133 18.87 7.33 0.05
N ALA A 134 19.10 6.67 -1.08
CA ALA A 134 20.39 6.10 -1.44
C ALA A 134 21.49 7.18 -1.64
N ASN A 135 21.13 8.30 -2.28
CA ASN A 135 22.07 9.42 -2.48
C ASN A 135 22.41 10.10 -1.15
N ASP A 136 21.43 10.34 -0.30
CA ASP A 136 21.64 10.92 1.03
C ASP A 136 22.51 10.01 1.90
N GLN A 137 22.27 8.70 1.87
CA GLN A 137 23.10 7.73 2.58
C GLN A 137 24.55 7.71 2.07
N ARG A 138 24.76 7.80 0.76
CA ARG A 138 26.12 7.88 0.16
C ARG A 138 26.83 9.17 0.59
N ALA A 139 26.13 10.31 0.56
CA ALA A 139 26.68 11.61 0.98
C ALA A 139 27.03 11.60 2.47
N TYR A 140 26.16 11.05 3.29
CA TYR A 140 26.39 10.88 4.73
C TYR A 140 27.61 10.00 4.99
N ASN A 141 27.69 8.83 4.38
CA ASN A 141 28.83 7.89 4.55
C ASN A 141 30.15 8.55 4.15
N LYS A 142 30.19 9.28 3.03
CA LYS A 142 31.37 10.05 2.60
C LYS A 142 31.80 11.11 3.59
N THR A 143 30.82 11.79 4.19
CA THR A 143 31.06 12.82 5.22
C THR A 143 31.58 12.19 6.51
N MET A 144 30.97 11.10 6.94
CA MET A 144 31.41 10.34 8.12
C MET A 144 32.81 9.75 7.97
N GLU A 145 33.17 9.26 6.79
CA GLU A 145 34.52 8.76 6.53
C GLU A 145 35.56 9.88 6.64
N LYS A 146 35.30 11.05 6.06
CA LYS A 146 36.17 12.22 6.22
C LYS A 146 36.31 12.63 7.69
N HIS A 147 35.19 12.68 8.42
CA HIS A 147 35.16 13.02 9.82
C HIS A 147 35.96 12.01 10.66
N ARG A 148 35.81 10.72 10.42
CA ARG A 148 36.57 9.65 11.09
C ARG A 148 38.08 9.80 10.87
N ARG A 149 38.52 10.12 9.65
CA ARG A 149 39.95 10.38 9.36
C ARG A 149 40.47 11.59 10.14
N VAL A 150 39.69 12.70 10.20
CA VAL A 150 40.07 13.89 10.98
C VAL A 150 40.15 13.55 12.45
N LYS A 151 39.19 12.83 13.01
CA LYS A 151 39.17 12.38 14.42
C LYS A 151 40.42 11.57 14.75
N GLN A 152 40.71 10.57 13.91
CA GLN A 152 41.88 9.70 14.08
C GLN A 152 43.20 10.48 14.04
N ASN A 153 43.34 11.43 13.11
CA ASN A 153 44.55 12.27 13.01
C ASN A 153 44.73 13.14 14.25
N VAL A 154 43.66 13.73 14.78
CA VAL A 154 43.69 14.55 16.00
C VAL A 154 44.01 13.68 17.22
N GLU A 155 43.46 12.48 17.33
CA GLU A 155 43.77 11.53 18.40
C GLU A 155 45.23 11.11 18.41
N THR A 156 45.74 10.76 17.22
CA THR A 156 47.16 10.36 17.05
C THR A 156 48.09 11.52 17.42
N ALA A 157 47.78 12.76 16.96
CA ALA A 157 48.58 13.95 17.30
C ALA A 157 48.52 14.24 18.79
N LEU A 158 47.36 14.08 19.45
CA LEU A 158 47.23 14.27 20.90
C LEU A 158 48.11 13.29 21.69
N ARG A 159 48.16 12.02 21.29
CA ARG A 159 49.00 11.00 21.92
C ARG A 159 50.51 11.25 21.76
N ALA A 160 50.89 11.81 20.59
CA ALA A 160 52.30 12.04 20.27
C ALA A 160 52.84 13.36 20.85
N THR A 161 51.99 14.34 21.21
CA THR A 161 52.41 15.69 21.63
C THR A 161 52.86 15.67 23.07
N LYS A 162 54.09 16.18 23.31
CA LYS A 162 54.68 16.46 24.66
C LYS A 162 54.61 17.96 25.00
N ASP A 163 54.28 18.82 24.06
CA ASP A 163 54.14 20.27 24.25
C ASP A 163 52.77 20.61 24.80
N SER A 164 52.73 21.34 25.94
CA SER A 164 51.51 21.69 26.61
C SER A 164 50.62 22.68 25.83
N THR A 165 51.21 23.55 25.02
CA THR A 165 50.48 24.54 24.19
C THR A 165 49.82 23.86 23.00
N ALA A 166 50.56 23.03 22.30
CA ALA A 166 50.04 22.23 21.20
C ALA A 166 49.01 21.23 21.69
N GLY A 167 49.18 20.64 22.88
CA GLY A 167 48.19 19.77 23.50
C GLY A 167 46.86 20.45 23.78
N ARG A 168 46.86 21.70 24.27
CA ARG A 168 45.61 22.47 24.48
C ARG A 168 44.89 22.78 23.17
N LEU A 169 45.64 23.13 22.11
CA LEU A 169 45.04 23.40 20.79
C LEU A 169 44.40 22.14 20.19
N LEU A 170 45.09 21.01 20.30
CA LEU A 170 44.56 19.70 19.83
C LEU A 170 43.34 19.25 20.63
N ALA A 171 43.30 19.50 21.95
CA ALA A 171 42.13 19.22 22.79
C ALA A 171 40.93 20.08 22.39
N LYS A 172 41.14 21.37 22.08
CA LYS A 172 40.08 22.24 21.52
C LYS A 172 39.59 21.72 20.17
N LYS A 173 40.48 21.26 19.30
CA LYS A 173 40.13 20.67 18.00
C LYS A 173 39.32 19.38 18.18
N MET A 174 39.69 18.51 19.12
CA MET A 174 38.95 17.30 19.47
C MET A 174 37.53 17.62 19.97
N LYS A 175 37.38 18.62 20.83
CA LYS A 175 36.04 19.05 21.29
C LYS A 175 35.14 19.46 20.13
N ASN A 176 35.68 20.17 19.12
CA ASN A 176 34.95 20.55 17.93
C ASN A 176 34.57 19.32 17.08
N VAL A 177 35.48 18.35 16.92
CA VAL A 177 35.23 17.10 16.21
C VAL A 177 34.08 16.33 16.88
N LEU A 178 34.09 16.17 18.20
CA LEU A 178 33.02 15.51 18.96
C LEU A 178 31.68 16.23 18.85
N SER A 179 31.73 17.59 18.84
CA SER A 179 30.52 18.38 18.63
C SER A 179 29.89 18.16 17.22
N GLN A 180 30.73 18.04 16.21
CA GLN A 180 30.28 17.72 14.85
C GLN A 180 29.68 16.31 14.77
N GLU A 181 30.28 15.34 15.45
CA GLU A 181 29.78 13.96 15.52
C GLU A 181 28.31 13.92 16.01
N LYS A 182 27.99 14.64 17.09
CA LYS A 182 26.62 14.78 17.60
C LYS A 182 25.64 15.43 16.58
N ARG A 183 26.16 16.36 15.76
CA ARG A 183 25.33 16.95 14.68
C ARG A 183 25.05 15.93 13.57
N PHE A 184 26.05 15.13 13.21
CA PHE A 184 25.86 14.07 12.20
C PHE A 184 24.88 13.00 12.67
N GLU A 185 24.93 12.61 13.95
CA GLU A 185 23.94 11.68 14.53
C GLU A 185 22.51 12.22 14.41
N LYS A 186 22.30 13.50 14.69
CA LYS A 186 20.98 14.14 14.50
C LYS A 186 20.57 14.18 13.03
N THR A 187 21.51 14.47 12.13
CA THR A 187 21.23 14.47 10.69
C THR A 187 20.86 13.08 10.22
N ALA A 188 21.54 12.03 10.70
CA ALA A 188 21.20 10.64 10.38
C ALA A 188 19.75 10.27 10.78
N GLN A 189 19.30 10.78 11.93
CA GLN A 189 17.92 10.55 12.39
C GLN A 189 16.86 11.27 11.55
N SER A 190 17.23 12.37 10.88
CA SER A 190 16.33 13.15 10.02
C SER A 190 16.44 12.81 8.54
N MET A 191 17.33 11.88 8.15
CA MET A 191 17.47 11.46 6.75
C MET A 191 16.22 10.77 6.24
N ILE A 192 15.95 10.96 4.96
CA ILE A 192 14.87 10.24 4.28
C ILE A 192 15.17 8.76 4.33
N GLN A 193 14.26 8.00 4.91
CA GLN A 193 14.38 6.55 4.96
C GLN A 193 13.98 5.96 3.62
N THR A 194 14.63 4.86 3.26
CA THR A 194 14.18 4.05 2.13
C THR A 194 12.74 3.62 2.39
N PRO A 195 11.82 3.87 1.47
CA PRO A 195 10.45 3.41 1.65
C PRO A 195 10.46 1.88 1.78
N LEU A 196 9.58 1.38 2.65
CA LEU A 196 9.40 -0.07 2.74
C LEU A 196 8.78 -0.55 1.42
N GLU A 197 9.40 -1.54 0.80
CA GLU A 197 8.74 -2.30 -0.25
C GLU A 197 7.51 -2.97 0.37
N GLU A 198 6.35 -2.75 -0.22
CA GLU A 198 5.22 -3.63 0.06
C GLU A 198 5.59 -4.98 -0.55
N GLU A 199 5.57 -6.01 0.28
CA GLU A 199 5.86 -7.36 -0.18
C GLU A 199 4.80 -7.74 -1.23
N GLU A 200 5.19 -7.74 -2.51
CA GLU A 200 4.42 -8.45 -3.53
C GLU A 200 4.36 -9.91 -3.11
N ILE A 201 3.17 -10.42 -2.91
CA ILE A 201 2.97 -11.86 -2.70
C ILE A 201 3.30 -12.53 -4.04
N LYS A 202 4.57 -12.91 -4.22
CA LYS A 202 5.01 -13.70 -5.37
C LYS A 202 4.59 -15.14 -5.14
N LEU A 203 3.44 -15.50 -5.65
CA LEU A 203 3.03 -16.90 -5.71
C LEU A 203 3.84 -17.60 -6.81
N PHE A 204 4.89 -18.30 -6.43
CA PHE A 204 5.60 -19.20 -7.33
C PHE A 204 4.93 -20.58 -7.26
N PHE A 205 4.20 -20.93 -8.29
CA PHE A 205 3.76 -22.32 -8.50
C PHE A 205 4.91 -23.08 -9.15
N SER A 206 5.81 -23.66 -8.36
CA SER A 206 6.72 -24.68 -8.83
C SER A 206 5.98 -26.02 -8.78
N ASP A 207 5.90 -26.73 -9.89
CA ASP A 207 5.27 -28.05 -10.06
C ASP A 207 3.73 -28.08 -10.06
N ILE A 208 3.13 -27.45 -11.08
CA ILE A 208 1.76 -27.79 -11.48
C ILE A 208 1.83 -29.12 -12.24
N GLN A 209 1.54 -30.22 -11.56
CA GLN A 209 1.27 -31.48 -12.26
C GLN A 209 -0.13 -31.41 -12.87
N PRO A 210 -0.27 -31.67 -14.18
CA PRO A 210 -1.60 -31.71 -14.79
C PRO A 210 -2.43 -32.82 -14.13
N PHE A 211 -3.70 -32.50 -13.85
CA PHE A 211 -4.64 -33.51 -13.36
C PHE A 211 -4.64 -34.71 -14.32
N PRO A 212 -4.58 -35.96 -13.84
CA PRO A 212 -4.72 -37.12 -14.72
C PRO A 212 -6.06 -37.03 -15.43
N ALA A 213 -6.02 -37.14 -16.77
CA ALA A 213 -7.23 -37.21 -17.57
C ALA A 213 -8.07 -38.43 -17.13
N SER A 214 -9.32 -38.18 -16.76
CA SER A 214 -10.34 -39.19 -16.44
C SER A 214 -10.87 -39.87 -17.68
#